data_9a0f9d9837358443517f48b8289902e7
#
_entry.id   9a0f9d9837358443517f48b8289902e7
#
_cell.length_a   1.000
_cell.length_b   1.000
_cell.length_c   1.000
_cell.angle_alpha   90.00
_cell.angle_beta   90.00
_cell.angle_gamma   90.00
#
_symmetry.space_group_name_H-M   'P 1'
#
loop_
_entity.id
_entity.type
_entity.pdbx_description
1 polymer ?
#
loop_
_entity_poly.entity_id
_entity_poly.type
_entity_poly.pdbx_seq_one_letter_code
_entity_poly.pdbx_strand_id
1 'polypeptide(L)' 'MPEIIKLLSEERNINLLESIFKYFEEVSNDEDAHLKNIFSITVLEILGNDRSILGTAQKYMGTKTIQLQIEADRALGRI' A
#
# COMPACT_ATOMS: atom_id res chain seq x y z
N MET A 1 10.76 3.84 -2.96
CA MET A 1 9.65 3.56 -3.88
C MET A 1 9.17 4.77 -4.69
N PRO A 2 10.10 5.57 -5.24
CA PRO A 2 9.65 6.76 -5.98
C PRO A 2 8.81 6.42 -7.22
N GLU A 3 9.03 5.25 -7.82
CA GLU A 3 8.31 4.86 -9.03
C GLU A 3 6.82 4.62 -8.78
N ILE A 4 6.47 3.96 -7.68
CA ILE A 4 5.06 3.71 -7.39
C ILE A 4 4.36 5.01 -6.98
N ILE A 5 5.04 5.89 -6.27
CA ILE A 5 4.50 7.20 -5.92
C ILE A 5 4.20 7.99 -7.20
N LYS A 6 5.12 7.95 -8.15
CA LYS A 6 4.93 8.63 -9.43
C LYS A 6 3.76 8.05 -10.21
N LEU A 7 3.64 6.73 -10.29
CA LEU A 7 2.52 6.08 -10.96
C LEU A 7 1.19 6.46 -10.34
N LEU A 8 1.12 6.48 -9.01
CA LEU A 8 -0.09 6.87 -8.31
C LEU A 8 -0.43 8.34 -8.52
N SER A 9 0.58 9.20 -8.47
CA SER A 9 0.40 10.64 -8.67
C SER A 9 -0.14 10.97 -10.06
N GLU A 10 0.35 10.28 -11.08
CA GLU A 10 -0.03 10.52 -12.46
C GLU A 10 -1.20 9.67 -12.94
N GLU A 11 -1.46 8.56 -12.30
CA GLU A 11 -2.49 7.57 -12.68
C GLU A 11 -2.41 7.17 -14.16
N ARG A 12 -1.19 7.09 -14.70
CA ARG A 12 -1.00 6.87 -16.14
C ARG A 12 -1.13 5.43 -16.59
N ASN A 13 -0.64 4.50 -15.79
CA ASN A 13 -0.62 3.09 -16.18
C ASN A 13 -1.47 2.29 -15.22
N ILE A 14 -2.78 2.34 -15.43
CA ILE A 14 -3.75 1.72 -14.53
C ILE A 14 -3.58 0.21 -14.50
N ASN A 15 -3.30 -0.43 -15.65
CA ASN A 15 -3.09 -1.86 -15.69
C ASN A 15 -1.89 -2.28 -14.83
N LEU A 16 -0.81 -1.52 -14.86
CA LEU A 16 0.36 -1.78 -14.04
C LEU A 16 0.03 -1.56 -12.56
N LEU A 17 -0.69 -0.49 -12.24
CA LEU A 17 -1.12 -0.22 -10.87
C LEU A 17 -1.98 -1.37 -10.33
N GLU A 18 -2.93 -1.84 -11.11
CA GLU A 18 -3.78 -2.95 -10.71
C GLU A 18 -2.96 -4.22 -10.44
N SER A 19 -1.97 -4.51 -11.31
CA SER A 19 -1.09 -5.66 -11.13
C SER A 19 -0.24 -5.53 -9.87
N ILE A 20 0.30 -4.35 -9.60
CA ILE A 20 1.10 -4.10 -8.41
C ILE A 20 0.26 -4.28 -7.15
N PHE A 21 -0.93 -3.71 -7.13
CA PHE A 21 -1.79 -3.81 -5.95
C PHE A 21 -2.39 -5.19 -5.76
N LYS A 22 -2.57 -5.94 -6.84
CA LYS A 22 -2.93 -7.36 -6.74
C LYS A 22 -1.84 -8.14 -6.02
N TYR A 23 -0.57 -7.88 -6.36
CA TYR A 23 0.57 -8.48 -5.68
C TYR A 23 0.60 -8.07 -4.21
N PHE A 24 0.34 -6.80 -3.92
CA PHE A 24 0.27 -6.31 -2.54
C PHE A 24 -0.81 -7.04 -1.74
N GLU A 25 -1.95 -7.31 -2.36
CA GLU A 25 -3.03 -8.07 -1.71
C GLU A 25 -2.58 -9.49 -1.39
N GLU A 26 -1.86 -10.13 -2.30
CA GLU A 26 -1.32 -11.46 -2.08
C GLU A 26 -0.35 -11.47 -0.89
N VAL A 27 0.56 -10.49 -0.82
CA VAL A 27 1.49 -10.35 0.29
C VAL A 27 0.73 -10.11 1.60
N SER A 28 -0.28 -9.26 1.56
CA SER A 28 -1.08 -8.91 2.74
C SER A 28 -1.88 -10.10 3.26
N ASN A 29 -2.19 -11.04 2.40
CA ASN A 29 -2.93 -12.25 2.74
C ASN A 29 -2.02 -13.44 3.08
N ASP A 30 -0.71 -13.24 3.05
CA ASP A 30 0.26 -14.30 3.35
C ASP A 30 0.25 -14.59 4.86
N GLU A 31 0.49 -15.85 5.21
CA GLU A 31 0.55 -16.26 6.61
C GLU A 31 1.86 -15.86 7.29
N ASP A 32 2.88 -15.50 6.51
CA ASP A 32 4.17 -15.10 7.04
C ASP A 32 4.10 -13.69 7.64
N ALA A 33 4.03 -13.62 8.96
CA ALA A 33 3.95 -12.36 9.68
C ALA A 33 5.19 -11.49 9.46
N HIS A 34 6.35 -12.11 9.29
CA HIS A 34 7.59 -11.38 9.03
C HIS A 34 7.56 -10.68 7.67
N LEU A 35 7.07 -11.38 6.64
CA LEU A 35 6.91 -10.81 5.32
C LEU A 35 5.93 -9.64 5.32
N LYS A 36 4.79 -9.81 6.01
CA LYS A 36 3.81 -8.74 6.13
C LYS A 36 4.37 -7.53 6.87
N ASN A 37 5.18 -7.76 7.89
CA ASN A 37 5.81 -6.68 8.65
C ASN A 37 6.79 -5.88 7.79
N ILE A 38 7.63 -6.57 7.01
CA ILE A 38 8.56 -5.92 6.08
C ILE A 38 7.78 -5.11 5.04
N PHE A 39 6.74 -5.67 4.47
CA PHE A 39 5.89 -5.00 3.50
C PHE A 39 5.25 -3.74 4.10
N SER A 40 4.72 -3.86 5.31
CA SER A 40 4.09 -2.74 6.01
C SER A 40 5.09 -1.59 6.21
N ILE A 41 6.29 -1.90 6.71
CA ILE A 41 7.31 -0.88 6.98
C ILE A 41 7.83 -0.27 5.67
N THR A 42 8.09 -1.11 4.67
CA THR A 42 8.76 -0.66 3.44
C THR A 42 7.81 0.06 2.48
N VAL A 43 6.57 -0.38 2.40
CA VAL A 43 5.63 0.10 1.39
C VAL A 43 4.54 0.95 2.02
N LEU A 44 3.81 0.40 2.99
CA LEU A 44 2.60 1.04 3.48
C LEU A 44 2.88 2.30 4.28
N GLU A 45 4.00 2.34 5.02
CA GLU A 45 4.38 3.55 5.74
C GLU A 45 4.74 4.68 4.79
N ILE A 46 5.41 4.35 3.69
CA ILE A 46 5.74 5.35 2.67
C ILE A 46 4.48 5.88 2.00
N LEU A 47 3.56 5.00 1.62
CA LEU A 47 2.30 5.41 1.02
C LEU A 47 1.46 6.28 1.96
N GLY A 48 1.50 5.98 3.25
CA GLY A 48 0.76 6.72 4.24
C GLY A 48 1.31 8.11 4.57
N ASN A 49 2.54 8.43 4.13
CA ASN A 49 3.13 9.74 4.38
C ASN A 49 2.45 10.88 3.62
N ASP A 50 1.80 10.58 2.50
CA ASP A 50 1.10 11.57 1.67
C ASP A 50 -0.36 11.14 1.55
N ARG A 51 -1.27 11.91 2.14
CA ARG A 51 -2.68 11.58 2.15
C ARG A 51 -3.32 11.58 0.76
N SER A 52 -2.84 12.42 -0.15
CA SER A 52 -3.32 12.43 -1.53
C SER A 52 -2.94 11.14 -2.24
N ILE A 53 -1.70 10.71 -2.08
CA ILE A 53 -1.21 9.46 -2.66
C ILE A 53 -1.92 8.27 -2.02
N LEU A 54 -2.11 8.29 -0.71
CA LEU A 54 -2.82 7.23 -0.01
C LEU A 54 -4.27 7.11 -0.50
N GLY A 55 -4.95 8.22 -0.69
CA GLY A 55 -6.31 8.23 -1.21
C GLY A 55 -6.41 7.59 -2.59
N THR A 56 -5.46 7.90 -3.47
CA THR A 56 -5.38 7.28 -4.80
C THR A 56 -5.06 5.79 -4.67
N ALA A 57 -4.11 5.44 -3.81
CA ALA A 57 -3.71 4.04 -3.61
C ALA A 57 -4.87 3.20 -3.10
N GLN A 58 -5.70 3.73 -2.22
CA GLN A 58 -6.84 3.00 -1.65
C GLN A 58 -7.85 2.56 -2.71
N LYS A 59 -7.91 3.23 -3.85
CA LYS A 59 -8.77 2.82 -4.96
C LYS A 59 -8.36 1.47 -5.53
N TYR A 60 -7.09 1.13 -5.43
CA TYR A 60 -6.52 -0.09 -5.99
C TYR A 60 -6.27 -1.17 -4.95
N MET A 61 -6.31 -0.82 -3.66
CA MET A 61 -6.04 -1.76 -2.57
C MET A 61 -7.19 -2.74 -2.39
N GLY A 62 -6.84 -4.02 -2.18
CA GLY A 62 -7.81 -5.01 -1.74
C GLY A 62 -8.04 -4.91 -0.24
N THR A 63 -8.96 -5.70 0.27
CA THR A 63 -9.40 -5.66 1.68
C THR A 63 -8.24 -5.87 2.65
N LYS A 64 -7.38 -6.85 2.37
CA LYS A 64 -6.26 -7.18 3.28
C LYS A 64 -5.20 -6.09 3.28
N THR A 65 -4.92 -5.50 2.12
CA THR A 65 -3.96 -4.40 2.01
C THR A 65 -4.47 -3.18 2.77
N ILE A 66 -5.74 -2.87 2.67
CA ILE A 66 -6.36 -1.76 3.41
C ILE A 66 -6.24 -2.00 4.92
N GLN A 67 -6.50 -3.21 5.39
CA GLN A 67 -6.36 -3.54 6.80
C GLN A 67 -4.95 -3.32 7.31
N LEU A 68 -3.94 -3.79 6.54
CA LEU A 68 -2.54 -3.58 6.91
C LEU A 68 -2.17 -2.10 6.90
N GLN A 69 -2.70 -1.33 5.94
CA GLN A 69 -2.44 0.11 5.89
C GLN A 69 -2.98 0.80 7.14
N ILE A 70 -4.19 0.45 7.56
CA ILE A 70 -4.78 1.00 8.78
C ILE A 70 -3.93 0.65 10.00
N GLU A 71 -3.48 -0.58 10.11
CA GLU A 71 -2.63 -1.01 11.21
C GLU A 71 -1.29 -0.25 11.23
N ALA A 72 -0.69 -0.05 10.05
CA ALA A 72 0.56 0.70 9.93
C ALA A 72 0.36 2.15 10.37
N ASP A 73 -0.72 2.78 9.91
CA ASP A 73 -1.03 4.17 10.26
C ASP A 73 -1.32 4.32 11.75
N ARG A 74 -2.00 3.35 12.35
CA ARG A 74 -2.28 3.35 13.78
C ARG A 74 -0.99 3.20 14.58
N ALA A 75 -0.09 2.32 14.16
CA ALA A 75 1.20 2.11 14.82
C ALA A 75 2.05 3.39 14.79
N LEU A 76 1.91 4.21 13.74
CA LEU A 76 2.63 5.47 13.62
C LEU A 76 1.90 6.66 14.25
N GLY A 77 0.73 6.41 14.84
CA GLY A 77 -0.04 7.47 15.48
C GLY A 77 -0.77 8.39 14.52
N ARG A 78 -1.03 7.96 13.28
CA ARG A 78 -1.72 8.77 12.27
C ARG A 78 -3.23 8.73 12.38
N ILE A 79 -3.74 7.75 13.10
CA ILE A 79 -5.17 7.60 13.34
C ILE A 79 -5.43 7.13 14.77
#